data_36b3b2d0d6336fd1263eecaa3798164c
#
_entry.id   36b3b2d0d6336fd1263eecaa3798164c
#
_cell.length_a   1.000
_cell.length_b   1.000
_cell.length_c   1.000
_cell.angle_alpha   90.00
_cell.angle_beta   90.00
_cell.angle_gamma   90.00
#
_symmetry.space_group_name_H-M   'P 1'
#
loop_
_entity.id
_entity.type
_entity.pdbx_description
1 polymer ?
#
loop_
_entity_poly.entity_id
_entity_poly.type
_entity_poly.pdbx_seq_one_letter_code
_entity_poly.pdbx_strand_id
1 'polypeptide(L)'
;VLSLDRVGILVEKDNFGEIVRLERSSAVLMTYYRNNIQHLFVLPSLVASIVLHYEAIQKTLVLDSVLKIYPFLRSELFLHFNEEAQIVERVEQIIQEFQRQNIIKHSENVLTINKPNIRMLQLWSAGVREILQRYYITVNLLQNNPLISRANLEKESQSVAQRLSVLHGINAPEFFDKAVFSAFTNSLKEQGYFNESGTANTEKLQELATILTHLISTEICLTINGAVAKVEEKEQDEN
;
A
#
# COMPACT_ATOMS: atom_id res chain seq x y z
N VAL A 1 -12.86 21.71 16.58
CA VAL A 1 -11.80 20.94 17.27
C VAL A 1 -12.51 19.91 18.11
N LEU A 2 -12.45 18.62 17.73
CA LEU A 2 -12.95 17.52 18.56
C LEU A 2 -12.10 17.49 19.84
N SER A 3 -12.74 17.50 21.01
CA SER A 3 -12.00 17.35 22.26
C SER A 3 -11.34 15.97 22.27
N LEU A 4 -10.10 15.88 22.74
CA LEU A 4 -9.32 14.63 22.81
C LEU A 4 -10.09 13.52 23.53
N ASP A 5 -10.87 13.88 24.55
CA ASP A 5 -11.71 12.94 25.33
C ASP A 5 -12.80 12.26 24.48
N ARG A 6 -13.32 12.94 23.44
CA ARG A 6 -14.36 12.36 22.55
C ARG A 6 -13.79 11.37 21.54
N VAL A 7 -12.48 11.38 21.34
CA VAL A 7 -11.79 10.52 20.36
C VAL A 7 -11.18 9.29 21.02
N GLY A 8 -11.27 9.18 22.37
CA GLY A 8 -10.68 8.07 23.13
C GLY A 8 -9.16 8.07 23.09
N ILE A 9 -8.56 9.27 23.08
CA ILE A 9 -7.11 9.42 23.15
C ILE A 9 -6.70 9.33 24.61
N LEU A 10 -5.84 8.35 24.90
CA LEU A 10 -5.22 8.16 26.21
C LEU A 10 -3.81 8.75 26.19
N VAL A 11 -3.49 9.54 27.21
CA VAL A 11 -2.15 10.07 27.43
C VAL A 11 -1.61 9.42 28.69
N GLU A 12 -0.59 8.60 28.55
CA GLU A 12 0.12 7.98 29.67
C GLU A 12 1.47 8.67 29.84
N LYS A 13 1.80 9.04 31.05
CA LYS A 13 3.07 9.67 31.39
C LYS A 13 3.91 8.70 32.18
N ASP A 14 5.13 8.44 31.69
CA ASP A 14 6.13 7.66 32.40
C ASP A 14 7.44 8.45 32.61
N ASN A 15 8.48 7.78 33.11
CA ASN A 15 9.80 8.40 33.36
C ASN A 15 10.54 8.79 32.06
N PHE A 16 10.09 8.35 30.89
CA PHE A 16 10.70 8.59 29.58
C PHE A 16 9.95 9.64 28.77
N GLY A 17 8.71 10.00 29.17
CA GLY A 17 7.92 11.00 28.48
C GLY A 17 6.41 10.74 28.50
N GLU A 18 5.71 11.36 27.55
CA GLU A 18 4.27 11.19 27.36
C GLU A 18 4.02 10.28 26.17
N ILE A 19 3.28 9.18 26.39
CA ILE A 19 2.84 8.25 25.36
C ILE A 19 1.37 8.54 25.05
N VAL A 20 1.08 8.83 23.79
CA VAL A 20 -0.28 9.06 23.30
C VAL A 20 -0.73 7.82 22.56
N ARG A 21 -1.85 7.22 22.98
CA ARG A 21 -2.46 6.07 22.31
C ARG A 21 -3.97 6.21 22.19
N LEU A 22 -4.55 5.48 21.25
CA LEU A 22 -6.00 5.32 21.14
C LEU A 22 -6.45 4.09 21.90
N GLU A 23 -7.60 4.17 22.55
CA GLU A 23 -8.31 2.96 22.98
C GLU A 23 -8.60 2.06 21.78
N ARG A 24 -8.61 0.73 22.00
CA ARG A 24 -8.81 -0.24 20.91
C ARG A 24 -10.12 -0.02 20.14
N SER A 25 -11.20 0.28 20.86
CA SER A 25 -12.52 0.59 20.28
C SER A 25 -12.46 1.84 19.40
N SER A 26 -11.79 2.88 19.87
CA SER A 26 -11.60 4.13 19.14
C SER A 26 -10.67 3.96 17.94
N ALA A 27 -9.63 3.12 18.04
CA ALA A 27 -8.75 2.80 16.93
C ALA A 27 -9.51 2.14 15.77
N VAL A 28 -10.39 1.15 16.07
CA VAL A 28 -11.25 0.51 15.06
C VAL A 28 -12.21 1.52 14.43
N LEU A 29 -12.84 2.37 15.23
CA LEU A 29 -13.76 3.40 14.72
C LEU A 29 -13.04 4.42 13.83
N MET A 30 -11.83 4.86 14.22
CA MET A 30 -11.02 5.76 13.41
C MET A 30 -10.60 5.11 12.09
N THR A 31 -10.30 3.81 12.09
CA THR A 31 -10.03 3.06 10.86
C THR A 31 -11.24 3.07 9.92
N TYR A 32 -12.45 2.87 10.45
CA TYR A 32 -13.68 2.97 9.65
C TYR A 32 -13.85 4.38 9.03
N TYR A 33 -13.67 5.45 9.79
CA TYR A 33 -13.74 6.80 9.25
C TYR A 33 -12.64 7.08 8.22
N ARG A 34 -11.43 6.61 8.47
CA ARG A 34 -10.31 6.71 7.51
C ARG A 34 -10.69 6.07 6.18
N ASN A 35 -11.27 4.88 6.20
CA ASN A 35 -11.63 4.14 4.99
C ASN A 35 -12.69 4.87 4.16
N ASN A 36 -13.66 5.55 4.82
CA ASN A 36 -14.68 6.32 4.11
C ASN A 36 -14.12 7.49 3.30
N ILE A 37 -12.96 8.04 3.67
CA ILE A 37 -12.33 9.17 3.00
C ILE A 37 -11.04 8.79 2.27
N GLN A 38 -10.60 7.53 2.35
CA GLN A 38 -9.32 7.07 1.82
C GLN A 38 -9.18 7.30 0.32
N HIS A 39 -10.28 7.17 -0.43
CA HIS A 39 -10.33 7.44 -1.86
C HIS A 39 -9.90 8.88 -2.24
N LEU A 40 -10.05 9.86 -1.33
CA LEU A 40 -9.61 11.24 -1.55
C LEU A 40 -8.10 11.42 -1.38
N PHE A 41 -7.47 10.58 -0.56
CA PHE A 41 -6.07 10.71 -0.15
C PHE A 41 -5.13 9.70 -0.79
N VAL A 42 -5.66 8.62 -1.38
CA VAL A 42 -4.84 7.50 -1.86
C VAL A 42 -3.84 7.91 -2.94
N LEU A 43 -4.25 8.75 -3.89
CA LEU A 43 -3.37 9.18 -4.97
C LEU A 43 -2.25 10.13 -4.49
N PRO A 44 -2.53 11.18 -3.69
CA PRO A 44 -1.48 11.94 -3.01
C PRO A 44 -0.56 11.05 -2.15
N SER A 45 -1.12 10.04 -1.47
CA SER A 45 -0.34 9.11 -0.64
C SER A 45 0.59 8.23 -1.48
N LEU A 46 0.15 7.77 -2.64
CA LEU A 46 0.97 7.00 -3.55
C LEU A 46 2.13 7.84 -4.10
N VAL A 47 1.86 9.06 -4.56
CA VAL A 47 2.90 10.01 -5.03
C VAL A 47 3.91 10.27 -3.91
N ALA A 48 3.43 10.52 -2.69
CA ALA A 48 4.29 10.72 -1.53
C ALA A 48 5.17 9.50 -1.21
N SER A 49 4.62 8.29 -1.31
CA SER A 49 5.38 7.04 -1.09
C SER A 49 6.49 6.86 -2.10
N ILE A 50 6.21 7.12 -3.39
CA ILE A 50 7.20 7.03 -4.46
C ILE A 50 8.34 8.02 -4.22
N VAL A 51 8.03 9.30 -4.01
CA VAL A 51 9.04 10.34 -3.77
C VAL A 51 9.85 10.05 -2.51
N LEU A 52 9.20 9.57 -1.44
CA LEU A 52 9.86 9.27 -0.16
C LEU A 52 10.91 8.17 -0.30
N HIS A 53 10.62 7.16 -1.11
CA HIS A 53 11.55 6.04 -1.32
C HIS A 53 12.82 6.46 -2.05
N TYR A 54 12.69 7.24 -3.13
CA TYR A 54 13.83 7.56 -4.00
C TYR A 54 14.64 8.78 -3.55
N GLU A 55 14.14 9.59 -2.60
CA GLU A 55 14.72 10.88 -2.17
C GLU A 55 14.89 11.91 -3.32
N ALA A 56 15.30 11.46 -4.49
CA ALA A 56 15.39 12.23 -5.76
C ALA A 56 14.94 11.32 -6.91
N ILE A 57 13.90 11.71 -7.64
CA ILE A 57 13.29 10.91 -8.70
C ILE A 57 12.86 11.76 -9.89
N GLN A 58 13.00 11.24 -11.08
CA GLN A 58 12.44 11.87 -12.28
C GLN A 58 10.91 11.85 -12.24
N LYS A 59 10.27 12.97 -12.59
CA LYS A 59 8.81 13.08 -12.64
C LYS A 59 8.17 12.00 -13.52
N THR A 60 8.82 11.67 -14.63
CA THR A 60 8.36 10.60 -15.54
C THR A 60 8.28 9.23 -14.86
N LEU A 61 9.24 8.90 -14.00
CA LEU A 61 9.21 7.64 -13.24
C LEU A 61 8.11 7.63 -12.17
N VAL A 62 7.78 8.79 -11.58
CA VAL A 62 6.64 8.91 -10.67
C VAL A 62 5.35 8.63 -11.42
N LEU A 63 5.16 9.25 -12.60
CA LEU A 63 3.99 9.04 -13.44
C LEU A 63 3.86 7.58 -13.88
N ASP A 64 4.94 6.96 -14.36
CA ASP A 64 4.95 5.55 -14.77
C ASP A 64 4.58 4.61 -13.61
N SER A 65 5.17 4.82 -12.43
CA SER A 65 4.85 4.03 -11.24
C SER A 65 3.40 4.19 -10.79
N VAL A 66 2.86 5.41 -10.85
CA VAL A 66 1.46 5.67 -10.53
C VAL A 66 0.54 4.97 -11.52
N LEU A 67 0.80 5.08 -12.83
CA LEU A 67 -0.03 4.47 -13.87
C LEU A 67 -0.07 2.93 -13.76
N LYS A 68 1.01 2.30 -13.32
CA LYS A 68 1.07 0.85 -13.09
C LYS A 68 0.29 0.39 -11.85
N ILE A 69 0.22 1.20 -10.80
CA ILE A 69 -0.48 0.85 -9.55
C ILE A 69 -1.94 1.32 -9.54
N TYR A 70 -2.23 2.44 -10.18
CA TYR A 70 -3.54 3.09 -10.14
C TYR A 70 -4.73 2.18 -10.53
N PRO A 71 -4.66 1.30 -11.54
CA PRO A 71 -5.76 0.41 -11.90
C PRO A 71 -6.26 -0.45 -10.74
N PHE A 72 -5.34 -0.91 -9.88
CA PHE A 72 -5.67 -1.70 -8.69
C PHE A 72 -6.34 -0.86 -7.61
N LEU A 73 -5.79 0.33 -7.35
CA LEU A 73 -6.39 1.29 -6.41
C LEU A 73 -7.78 1.72 -6.87
N ARG A 74 -7.96 1.93 -8.18
CA ARG A 74 -9.26 2.29 -8.76
C ARG A 74 -10.30 1.21 -8.53
N SER A 75 -9.94 -0.04 -8.74
CA SER A 75 -10.82 -1.18 -8.53
C SER A 75 -11.21 -1.34 -7.06
N GLU A 76 -10.27 -1.18 -6.13
CA GLU A 76 -10.51 -1.35 -4.70
C GLU A 76 -11.29 -0.17 -4.09
N LEU A 77 -10.98 1.07 -4.48
CA LEU A 77 -11.50 2.29 -3.86
C LEU A 77 -12.52 3.05 -4.71
N PHE A 78 -12.95 2.46 -5.83
CA PHE A 78 -13.93 3.04 -6.75
C PHE A 78 -13.55 4.46 -7.23
N LEU A 79 -12.27 4.64 -7.61
CA LEU A 79 -11.79 5.94 -8.06
C LEU A 79 -12.36 6.32 -9.43
N HIS A 80 -12.53 7.64 -9.66
CA HIS A 80 -13.30 8.16 -10.79
C HIS A 80 -12.51 8.34 -12.08
N PHE A 81 -11.17 8.45 -12.03
CA PHE A 81 -10.37 8.69 -13.24
C PHE A 81 -10.23 7.40 -14.04
N ASN A 82 -10.71 7.43 -15.28
CA ASN A 82 -10.69 6.28 -16.19
C ASN A 82 -9.64 6.41 -17.28
N GLU A 83 -9.28 7.64 -17.63
CA GLU A 83 -8.34 7.94 -18.69
C GLU A 83 -6.96 8.29 -18.11
N GLU A 84 -5.91 7.79 -18.77
CA GLU A 84 -4.53 8.05 -18.39
C GLU A 84 -4.22 9.54 -18.29
N ALA A 85 -4.72 10.35 -19.23
CA ALA A 85 -4.54 11.79 -19.24
C ALA A 85 -5.09 12.46 -17.96
N GLN A 86 -6.24 12.00 -17.46
CA GLN A 86 -6.83 12.52 -16.21
C GLN A 86 -5.97 12.16 -14.99
N ILE A 87 -5.40 10.96 -14.98
CA ILE A 87 -4.52 10.51 -13.90
C ILE A 87 -3.25 11.35 -13.90
N VAL A 88 -2.63 11.54 -15.08
CA VAL A 88 -1.42 12.35 -15.26
C VAL A 88 -1.67 13.78 -14.79
N GLU A 89 -2.75 14.42 -15.26
CA GLU A 89 -3.12 15.77 -14.82
C GLU A 89 -3.27 15.85 -13.30
N ARG A 90 -3.93 14.87 -12.69
CA ARG A 90 -4.13 14.85 -11.24
C ARG A 90 -2.83 14.69 -10.48
N VAL A 91 -1.94 13.83 -10.94
CA VAL A 91 -0.59 13.67 -10.35
C VAL A 91 0.21 14.95 -10.45
N GLU A 92 0.16 15.65 -11.58
CA GLU A 92 0.82 16.95 -11.74
C GLU A 92 0.29 18.00 -10.76
N GLN A 93 -1.02 18.07 -10.57
CA GLN A 93 -1.64 18.95 -9.56
C GLN A 93 -1.15 18.62 -8.14
N ILE A 94 -1.02 17.33 -7.80
CA ILE A 94 -0.51 16.87 -6.49
C ILE A 94 0.95 17.30 -6.32
N ILE A 95 1.79 17.11 -7.34
CA ILE A 95 3.19 17.53 -7.32
C ILE A 95 3.31 19.04 -7.13
N GLN A 96 2.52 19.83 -7.84
CA GLN A 96 2.48 21.29 -7.68
C GLN A 96 2.06 21.71 -6.27
N GLU A 97 1.07 21.03 -5.69
CA GLU A 97 0.62 21.30 -4.33
C GLU A 97 1.68 20.94 -3.29
N PHE A 98 2.36 19.78 -3.44
CA PHE A 98 3.48 19.41 -2.57
C PHE A 98 4.65 20.39 -2.67
N GLN A 99 4.89 20.93 -3.85
CA GLN A 99 5.89 21.99 -4.06
C GLN A 99 5.47 23.30 -3.39
N ARG A 100 4.20 23.72 -3.56
CA ARG A 100 3.64 24.93 -2.94
C ARG A 100 3.72 24.88 -1.41
N GLN A 101 3.51 23.69 -0.82
CA GLN A 101 3.63 23.44 0.62
C GLN A 101 5.08 23.22 1.07
N ASN A 102 6.07 23.37 0.19
CA ASN A 102 7.47 23.10 0.48
C ASN A 102 7.74 21.67 1.00
N ILE A 103 6.92 20.68 0.65
CA ILE A 103 7.13 19.26 0.99
C ILE A 103 8.20 18.67 0.10
N ILE A 104 8.16 19.00 -1.20
CA ILE A 104 9.15 18.63 -2.20
C ILE A 104 9.70 19.86 -2.92
N LYS A 105 10.85 19.70 -3.58
CA LYS A 105 11.40 20.63 -4.55
C LYS A 105 11.31 20.01 -5.93
N HIS A 106 11.01 20.82 -6.94
CA HIS A 106 10.98 20.40 -8.34
C HIS A 106 11.95 21.28 -9.12
N SER A 107 12.94 20.68 -9.72
CA SER A 107 13.93 21.36 -10.58
C SER A 107 14.08 20.58 -11.87
N GLU A 108 13.88 21.24 -12.99
CA GLU A 108 13.85 20.64 -14.33
C GLU A 108 12.80 19.50 -14.41
N ASN A 109 13.24 18.26 -14.38
CA ASN A 109 12.35 17.08 -14.38
C ASN A 109 12.56 16.19 -13.14
N VAL A 110 13.21 16.68 -12.09
CA VAL A 110 13.55 15.92 -10.89
C VAL A 110 12.81 16.47 -9.69
N LEU A 111 12.14 15.57 -8.97
CA LEU A 111 11.51 15.81 -7.68
C LEU A 111 12.47 15.38 -6.57
N THR A 112 12.69 16.25 -5.58
CA THR A 112 13.55 15.96 -4.43
C THR A 112 12.82 16.26 -3.13
N ILE A 113 13.14 15.52 -2.08
CA ILE A 113 12.56 15.76 -0.75
C ILE A 113 13.09 17.08 -0.18
N ASN A 114 12.18 17.90 0.35
CA ASN A 114 12.58 19.00 1.19
C ASN A 114 12.79 18.50 2.62
N LYS A 115 14.04 18.17 2.99
CA LYS A 115 14.41 17.50 4.25
C LYS A 115 13.77 18.07 5.51
N PRO A 116 13.67 19.41 5.73
CA PRO A 116 12.96 19.97 6.86
C PRO A 116 11.51 19.52 7.01
N ASN A 117 10.84 19.22 5.89
CA ASN A 117 9.42 18.85 5.84
C ASN A 117 9.19 17.35 5.56
N ILE A 118 10.20 16.50 5.69
CA ILE A 118 10.11 15.06 5.42
C ILE A 118 9.00 14.38 6.22
N ARG A 119 8.71 14.84 7.44
CA ARG A 119 7.64 14.29 8.28
C ARG A 119 6.25 14.44 7.63
N MET A 120 6.03 15.53 6.90
CA MET A 120 4.77 15.71 6.15
C MET A 120 4.66 14.69 5.01
N LEU A 121 5.75 14.44 4.29
CA LEU A 121 5.78 13.43 3.24
C LEU A 121 5.55 12.01 3.81
N GLN A 122 6.16 11.70 4.97
CA GLN A 122 5.93 10.44 5.69
C GLN A 122 4.47 10.28 6.14
N LEU A 123 3.84 11.36 6.60
CA LEU A 123 2.42 11.34 6.97
C LEU A 123 1.53 11.06 5.76
N TRP A 124 1.78 11.75 4.64
CA TRP A 124 1.05 11.48 3.40
C TRP A 124 1.23 10.04 2.94
N SER A 125 2.46 9.52 2.92
CA SER A 125 2.76 8.15 2.46
C SER A 125 2.05 7.07 3.27
N ALA A 126 1.72 7.33 4.53
CA ALA A 126 1.04 6.37 5.40
C ALA A 126 -0.36 5.96 4.89
N GLY A 127 -1.04 6.84 4.11
CA GLY A 127 -2.41 6.61 3.66
C GLY A 127 -2.59 5.46 2.66
N VAL A 128 -1.51 5.00 2.01
CA VAL A 128 -1.56 3.89 1.04
C VAL A 128 -0.79 2.65 1.50
N ARG A 129 -0.06 2.76 2.60
CA ARG A 129 0.89 1.73 3.07
C ARG A 129 0.27 0.34 3.19
N GLU A 130 -0.84 0.22 3.89
CA GLU A 130 -1.50 -1.06 4.14
C GLU A 130 -2.02 -1.70 2.85
N ILE A 131 -2.49 -0.89 1.90
CA ILE A 131 -2.94 -1.36 0.58
C ILE A 131 -1.76 -1.96 -0.20
N LEU A 132 -0.63 -1.25 -0.27
CA LEU A 132 0.55 -1.72 -0.97
C LEU A 132 1.12 -3.00 -0.36
N GLN A 133 1.08 -3.13 0.97
CA GLN A 133 1.48 -4.36 1.67
C GLN A 133 0.61 -5.55 1.27
N ARG A 134 -0.72 -5.38 1.19
CA ARG A 134 -1.63 -6.43 0.72
C ARG A 134 -1.34 -6.83 -0.72
N TYR A 135 -1.10 -5.86 -1.59
CA TYR A 135 -0.75 -6.14 -2.98
C TYR A 135 0.55 -6.95 -3.08
N TYR A 136 1.56 -6.56 -2.30
CA TYR A 136 2.83 -7.27 -2.27
C TYR A 136 2.71 -8.70 -1.75
N ILE A 137 1.88 -8.96 -0.73
CA ILE A 137 1.61 -10.32 -0.24
C ILE A 137 1.12 -11.20 -1.39
N THR A 138 0.08 -10.77 -2.10
CA THR A 138 -0.52 -11.55 -3.20
C THR A 138 0.43 -11.72 -4.38
N VAL A 139 1.16 -10.67 -4.76
CA VAL A 139 2.14 -10.72 -5.86
C VAL A 139 3.29 -11.65 -5.51
N ASN A 140 3.78 -11.62 -4.26
CA ASN A 140 4.87 -12.48 -3.81
C ASN A 140 4.46 -13.98 -3.81
N LEU A 141 3.25 -14.30 -3.35
CA LEU A 141 2.70 -15.65 -3.45
C LEU A 141 2.61 -16.14 -4.90
N LEU A 142 2.15 -15.28 -5.82
CA LEU A 142 2.08 -15.61 -7.25
C LEU A 142 3.46 -15.77 -7.90
N GLN A 143 4.48 -15.02 -7.46
CA GLN A 143 5.83 -15.17 -7.97
C GLN A 143 6.45 -16.50 -7.57
N ASN A 144 6.19 -16.94 -6.33
CA ASN A 144 6.72 -18.20 -5.82
C ASN A 144 5.93 -19.40 -6.34
N ASN A 145 4.61 -19.28 -6.50
CA ASN A 145 3.76 -20.33 -7.07
C ASN A 145 2.86 -19.78 -8.19
N PRO A 146 3.36 -19.67 -9.45
CA PRO A 146 2.59 -19.14 -10.58
C PRO A 146 1.37 -19.98 -10.98
N LEU A 147 1.27 -21.20 -10.47
CA LEU A 147 0.17 -22.15 -10.73
C LEU A 147 -0.84 -22.22 -9.58
N ILE A 148 -0.65 -21.45 -8.52
CA ILE A 148 -1.54 -21.46 -7.35
C ILE A 148 -2.99 -21.21 -7.78
N SER A 149 -3.90 -22.04 -7.29
CA SER A 149 -5.33 -21.83 -7.57
C SER A 149 -5.81 -20.52 -6.94
N ARG A 150 -6.78 -19.85 -7.57
CA ARG A 150 -7.35 -18.61 -7.05
C ARG A 150 -7.82 -18.73 -5.60
N ALA A 151 -8.50 -19.84 -5.26
CA ALA A 151 -9.02 -20.06 -3.91
C ALA A 151 -7.90 -20.16 -2.87
N ASN A 152 -6.79 -20.84 -3.22
CA ASN A 152 -5.61 -20.95 -2.38
C ASN A 152 -4.88 -19.60 -2.28
N LEU A 153 -4.72 -18.88 -3.40
CA LEU A 153 -4.10 -17.55 -3.40
C LEU A 153 -4.81 -16.60 -2.43
N GLU A 154 -6.14 -16.52 -2.50
CA GLU A 154 -6.95 -15.67 -1.61
C GLU A 154 -6.82 -16.10 -0.15
N LYS A 155 -6.84 -17.41 0.13
CA LYS A 155 -6.70 -17.98 1.47
C LYS A 155 -5.32 -17.72 2.06
N GLU A 156 -4.27 -18.01 1.30
CA GLU A 156 -2.89 -17.82 1.78
C GLU A 156 -2.53 -16.34 1.90
N SER A 157 -3.01 -15.47 0.99
CA SER A 157 -2.88 -14.01 1.14
C SER A 157 -3.51 -13.52 2.45
N GLN A 158 -4.70 -14.00 2.78
CA GLN A 158 -5.37 -13.69 4.05
C GLN A 158 -4.56 -14.18 5.24
N SER A 159 -4.05 -15.40 5.21
CA SER A 159 -3.25 -16.02 6.28
C SER A 159 -1.97 -15.22 6.54
N VAL A 160 -1.24 -14.86 5.49
CA VAL A 160 -0.02 -14.03 5.59
C VAL A 160 -0.35 -12.65 6.15
N ALA A 161 -1.44 -12.01 5.68
CA ALA A 161 -1.87 -10.71 6.18
C ALA A 161 -2.27 -10.75 7.66
N GLN A 162 -2.98 -11.78 8.12
CA GLN A 162 -3.31 -11.96 9.55
C GLN A 162 -2.04 -12.06 10.40
N ARG A 163 -1.06 -12.83 9.94
CA ARG A 163 0.23 -12.95 10.63
C ARG A 163 0.97 -11.63 10.69
N LEU A 164 1.02 -10.89 9.58
CA LEU A 164 1.64 -9.58 9.51
C LEU A 164 0.95 -8.58 10.45
N SER A 165 -0.39 -8.60 10.50
CA SER A 165 -1.20 -7.77 11.38
C SER A 165 -0.83 -7.99 12.86
N VAL A 166 -0.67 -9.25 13.28
CA VAL A 166 -0.26 -9.57 14.66
C VAL A 166 1.17 -9.13 14.94
N LEU A 167 2.11 -9.37 14.03
CA LEU A 167 3.52 -9.08 14.22
C LEU A 167 3.83 -7.58 14.25
N HIS A 168 3.11 -6.78 13.47
CA HIS A 168 3.34 -5.34 13.32
C HIS A 168 2.26 -4.46 13.96
N GLY A 169 1.32 -5.05 14.69
CA GLY A 169 0.27 -4.32 15.40
C GLY A 169 -0.68 -3.54 14.49
N ILE A 170 -0.99 -4.09 13.29
CA ILE A 170 -1.91 -3.46 12.35
C ILE A 170 -3.34 -3.66 12.84
N ASN A 171 -3.96 -2.61 13.38
CA ASN A 171 -5.33 -2.64 13.92
C ASN A 171 -6.38 -2.27 12.87
N ALA A 172 -6.28 -2.85 11.67
CA ALA A 172 -7.16 -2.59 10.54
C ALA A 172 -7.81 -3.93 10.12
N PRO A 173 -9.06 -4.23 10.52
CA PRO A 173 -9.73 -5.50 10.18
C PRO A 173 -9.77 -5.79 8.68
N GLU A 174 -9.91 -4.76 7.85
CA GLU A 174 -9.89 -4.86 6.39
C GLU A 174 -8.52 -5.28 5.83
N PHE A 175 -7.45 -5.16 6.61
CA PHE A 175 -6.11 -5.54 6.16
C PHE A 175 -6.01 -7.03 5.80
N PHE A 176 -6.80 -7.88 6.45
CA PHE A 176 -6.86 -9.32 6.19
C PHE A 176 -8.27 -9.79 5.79
N ASP A 177 -9.11 -8.89 5.27
CA ASP A 177 -10.41 -9.28 4.73
C ASP A 177 -10.24 -10.02 3.39
N LYS A 178 -10.83 -11.21 3.28
CA LYS A 178 -10.79 -12.00 2.05
C LYS A 178 -11.34 -11.25 0.83
N ALA A 179 -12.32 -10.37 1.03
CA ALA A 179 -12.93 -9.63 -0.06
C ALA A 179 -11.94 -8.71 -0.77
N VAL A 180 -11.00 -8.08 -0.04
CA VAL A 180 -10.00 -7.20 -0.66
C VAL A 180 -8.97 -7.99 -1.48
N PHE A 181 -8.59 -9.20 -1.04
CA PHE A 181 -7.71 -10.08 -1.84
C PHE A 181 -8.41 -10.60 -3.09
N SER A 182 -9.70 -10.96 -2.98
CA SER A 182 -10.50 -11.36 -4.13
C SER A 182 -10.65 -10.23 -5.15
N ALA A 183 -10.89 -8.99 -4.71
CA ALA A 183 -10.96 -7.82 -5.57
C ALA A 183 -9.60 -7.56 -6.27
N PHE A 184 -8.50 -7.63 -5.55
CA PHE A 184 -7.17 -7.45 -6.13
C PHE A 184 -6.82 -8.56 -7.14
N THR A 185 -7.13 -9.84 -6.83
CA THR A 185 -6.92 -10.96 -7.77
C THR A 185 -7.74 -10.80 -9.05
N ASN A 186 -9.00 -10.31 -8.94
CA ASN A 186 -9.81 -9.97 -10.11
C ASN A 186 -9.15 -8.87 -10.95
N SER A 187 -8.69 -7.80 -10.30
CA SER A 187 -8.03 -6.69 -10.97
C SER A 187 -6.73 -7.13 -11.65
N LEU A 188 -5.93 -8.01 -11.04
CA LEU A 188 -4.77 -8.62 -11.69
C LEU A 188 -5.16 -9.37 -12.97
N LYS A 189 -6.28 -10.10 -12.95
CA LYS A 189 -6.79 -10.79 -14.15
C LYS A 189 -7.21 -9.81 -15.23
N GLU A 190 -7.97 -8.78 -14.89
CA GLU A 190 -8.43 -7.74 -15.80
C GLU A 190 -7.26 -6.97 -16.44
N GLN A 191 -6.17 -6.76 -15.70
CA GLN A 191 -4.94 -6.11 -16.16
C GLN A 191 -3.99 -7.05 -16.92
N GLY A 192 -4.40 -8.31 -17.18
CA GLY A 192 -3.62 -9.26 -17.98
C GLY A 192 -2.37 -9.81 -17.29
N TYR A 193 -2.43 -9.98 -15.97
CA TYR A 193 -1.39 -10.66 -15.18
C TYR A 193 -1.53 -12.19 -15.20
N PHE A 194 -2.56 -12.71 -15.82
CA PHE A 194 -2.76 -14.14 -16.07
C PHE A 194 -2.91 -14.36 -17.57
N ASN A 195 -2.35 -15.45 -18.06
CA ASN A 195 -2.54 -15.91 -19.42
C ASN A 195 -3.87 -16.67 -19.58
N GLU A 196 -4.20 -17.11 -20.80
CA GLU A 196 -5.44 -17.83 -21.12
C GLU A 196 -5.57 -19.16 -20.36
N SER A 197 -4.45 -19.81 -20.00
CA SER A 197 -4.42 -21.03 -19.20
C SER A 197 -4.63 -20.80 -17.70
N GLY A 198 -4.72 -19.54 -17.26
CA GLY A 198 -4.86 -19.17 -15.85
C GLY A 198 -3.53 -19.12 -15.08
N THR A 199 -2.41 -19.37 -15.76
CA THR A 199 -1.07 -19.26 -15.18
C THR A 199 -0.66 -17.78 -15.07
N ALA A 200 0.01 -17.42 -13.99
CA ALA A 200 0.47 -16.06 -13.79
C ALA A 200 1.60 -15.68 -14.77
N ASN A 201 1.54 -14.45 -15.29
CA ASN A 201 2.59 -13.87 -16.14
C ASN A 201 3.75 -13.38 -15.27
N THR A 202 4.82 -14.16 -15.23
CA THR A 202 5.98 -13.92 -14.35
C THR A 202 6.70 -12.62 -14.65
N GLU A 203 6.78 -12.19 -15.92
CA GLU A 203 7.46 -10.95 -16.31
C GLU A 203 6.69 -9.72 -15.77
N LYS A 204 5.38 -9.64 -16.04
CA LYS A 204 4.53 -8.56 -15.50
C LYS A 204 4.51 -8.56 -13.97
N LEU A 205 4.45 -9.73 -13.34
CA LEU A 205 4.51 -9.83 -11.88
C LEU A 205 5.85 -9.33 -11.33
N GLN A 206 6.97 -9.62 -12.01
CA GLN A 206 8.28 -9.15 -11.58
C GLN A 206 8.37 -7.62 -11.63
N GLU A 207 7.83 -6.98 -12.67
CA GLU A 207 7.76 -5.52 -12.73
C GLU A 207 6.94 -4.93 -11.57
N LEU A 208 5.75 -5.48 -11.34
CA LEU A 208 4.87 -5.00 -10.25
C LEU A 208 5.51 -5.23 -8.88
N ALA A 209 6.11 -6.40 -8.65
CA ALA A 209 6.81 -6.71 -7.42
C ALA A 209 7.97 -5.74 -7.17
N THR A 210 8.73 -5.41 -8.20
CA THR A 210 9.84 -4.45 -8.11
C THR A 210 9.32 -3.08 -7.66
N ILE A 211 8.23 -2.58 -8.24
CA ILE A 211 7.63 -1.32 -7.81
C ILE A 211 7.16 -1.41 -6.35
N LEU A 212 6.46 -2.46 -5.99
CA LEU A 212 5.90 -2.64 -4.64
C LEU A 212 6.99 -2.75 -3.57
N THR A 213 8.09 -3.48 -3.84
CA THR A 213 9.22 -3.59 -2.91
C THR A 213 9.90 -2.26 -2.64
N HIS A 214 9.89 -1.35 -3.61
CA HIS A 214 10.41 0.01 -3.42
C HIS A 214 9.47 0.88 -2.56
N LEU A 215 8.18 0.57 -2.48
CA LEU A 215 7.18 1.39 -1.76
C LEU A 215 6.87 0.87 -0.36
N ILE A 216 7.43 -0.28 0.01
CA ILE A 216 7.24 -0.95 1.29
C ILE A 216 8.57 -0.98 2.04
N SER A 217 8.54 -0.84 3.37
CA SER A 217 9.77 -0.92 4.16
C SER A 217 10.44 -2.29 4.04
N THR A 218 11.77 -2.31 4.03
CA THR A 218 12.56 -3.55 3.95
C THR A 218 12.18 -4.57 5.02
N GLU A 219 11.89 -4.11 6.24
CA GLU A 219 11.45 -4.96 7.35
C GLU A 219 10.16 -5.72 7.01
N ILE A 220 9.17 -5.02 6.47
CA ILE A 220 7.90 -5.62 6.05
C ILE A 220 8.09 -6.57 4.88
N CYS A 221 8.89 -6.20 3.88
CA CYS A 221 9.22 -7.09 2.77
C CYS A 221 9.84 -8.40 3.25
N LEU A 222 10.83 -8.33 4.16
CA LEU A 222 11.46 -9.52 4.73
C LEU A 222 10.47 -10.39 5.53
N THR A 223 9.57 -9.76 6.28
CA THR A 223 8.53 -10.47 7.02
C THR A 223 7.56 -11.19 6.08
N ILE A 224 7.13 -10.53 5.00
CA ILE A 224 6.25 -11.13 3.98
C ILE A 224 6.97 -12.29 3.29
N ASN A 225 8.21 -12.09 2.82
CA ASN A 225 8.98 -13.12 2.15
C ASN A 225 9.16 -14.36 3.03
N GLY A 226 9.50 -14.17 4.31
CA GLY A 226 9.65 -15.28 5.27
C GLY A 226 8.31 -15.95 5.64
N ALA A 227 7.19 -15.25 5.54
CA ALA A 227 5.87 -15.84 5.74
C ALA A 227 5.42 -16.66 4.53
N VAL A 228 5.69 -16.17 3.31
CA VAL A 228 5.37 -16.84 2.05
C VAL A 228 6.20 -18.13 1.90
N ALA A 229 7.51 -18.11 2.17
CA ALA A 229 8.35 -19.30 2.13
C ALA A 229 7.83 -20.45 3.02
N LYS A 230 7.24 -20.11 4.19
CA LYS A 230 6.64 -21.13 5.09
C LYS A 230 5.31 -21.70 4.58
N VAL A 231 4.63 -21.01 3.69
CA VAL A 231 3.42 -21.54 3.02
C VAL A 231 3.85 -22.63 2.03
N GLU A 232 4.92 -22.40 1.28
CA GLU A 232 5.45 -23.37 0.32
C GLU A 232 5.95 -24.66 0.99
N GLU A 233 6.68 -24.54 2.11
CA GLU A 233 7.14 -25.72 2.87
C GLU A 233 5.96 -26.61 3.28
N LYS A 234 4.84 -26.03 3.72
CA LYS A 234 3.64 -26.78 4.10
C LYS A 234 2.96 -27.49 2.92
N GLU A 235 2.88 -26.82 1.75
CA GLU A 235 2.28 -27.44 0.56
C GLU A 235 3.13 -28.60 0.03
N GLN A 236 4.45 -28.58 0.26
CA GLN A 236 5.37 -29.68 -0.12
C GLN A 236 5.27 -30.87 0.84
N ASP A 237 4.99 -30.64 2.12
CA ASP A 237 4.85 -31.70 3.13
C ASP A 237 3.47 -32.41 3.05
N GLU A 238 2.46 -31.78 2.46
CA GLU A 238 1.10 -32.32 2.29
C GLU A 238 0.89 -33.08 0.95
N ASN A 239 1.85 -33.04 0.01
CA ASN A 239 1.83 -33.75 -1.28
C ASN A 239 2.80 -34.94 -1.29
#